data_707eef7364bbf8d262798e797a02ad77
#
_entry.id   707eef7364bbf8d262798e797a02ad77
#
_cell.length_a   1.000
_cell.length_b   1.000
_cell.length_c   1.000
_cell.angle_alpha   90.00
_cell.angle_beta   90.00
_cell.angle_gamma   90.00
#
_symmetry.space_group_name_H-M   'P 1'
#
loop_
_entity.id
_entity.type
_entity.pdbx_description
1 polymer ?
#
loop_
_entity_poly.entity_id
_entity_poly.type
_entity_poly.pdbx_seq_one_letter_code
_entity_poly.pdbx_strand_id
1 'polypeptide(L)'
;MTAPDGPREFAQAFREFLTWMQDGGSSGSKRNEVVALVRDHLGEAGLAESVVGTDLPPFEQVNMQTALDAWSAQPGRTVLVRGLAVPPHFGPLSLRQLQHGEALPPVHLSAPDLVDLPVGPGRTLACLKQALLLVEDARGRYVLYLRGPQRHEEPTLGLDVGGLSTQGAQEVLRELAELRSALNVYRGQVLELSNGSGGPSIAFPVLPVTTRADVVLPEPVLRRIERHTVAIAEHRDVLRAARQHLKRGVLLYGPPGTGKTHTTRYVVQQLTGSTVLMLSGQALRMVGLVAQLARDLQPAVVVLEDVDLVAEDRGYGPGPSPVLFELLDAMDGAAPDADLLFLLTTNRADLLEPALAARPGRVDVAVEIGLPDADARRALFEVYSRGVPLEIDQDQVDEVVQRTGGVTASFVKELLRRAVLESLTEQQGPLERVTGAHVSRALDDLLDSAQSVTRALLGVPADQSGPVALQPVGRASGGHGGFFSTGPAMSSELYLDLDE
;
A
#
# COMPACT_ATOMS: atom_id res chain seq x y z
N MET A 1 -29.25 37.54 33.45
CA MET A 1 -27.84 37.90 33.60
C MET A 1 -27.58 39.20 32.92
N THR A 2 -27.24 40.24 33.64
CA THR A 2 -26.82 41.54 33.10
C THR A 2 -25.43 41.39 32.49
N ALA A 3 -25.16 42.05 31.38
CA ALA A 3 -23.85 42.05 30.73
C ALA A 3 -22.77 42.59 31.70
N PRO A 4 -21.57 42.00 31.75
CA PRO A 4 -20.50 42.43 32.63
C PRO A 4 -20.00 43.84 32.22
N ASP A 5 -19.89 44.75 33.22
CA ASP A 5 -19.54 46.17 33.03
C ASP A 5 -18.04 46.45 32.87
N GLY A 6 -17.15 45.44 32.83
CA GLY A 6 -15.73 45.64 32.65
C GLY A 6 -14.91 44.35 32.39
N PRO A 7 -13.64 44.50 31.94
CA PRO A 7 -12.78 43.38 31.60
C PRO A 7 -12.55 42.37 32.71
N ARG A 8 -12.57 42.85 33.96
CA ARG A 8 -12.40 41.96 35.15
C ARG A 8 -13.65 41.15 35.46
N GLU A 9 -14.83 41.74 35.33
CA GLU A 9 -16.12 41.08 35.50
C GLU A 9 -16.37 40.09 34.38
N PHE A 10 -15.98 40.42 33.16
CA PHE A 10 -16.02 39.49 32.01
C PHE A 10 -15.10 38.29 32.27
N ALA A 11 -13.86 38.54 32.68
CA ALA A 11 -12.89 37.47 32.97
C ALA A 11 -13.33 36.55 34.15
N GLN A 12 -14.09 37.10 35.11
CA GLN A 12 -14.69 36.30 36.17
C GLN A 12 -15.90 35.50 35.68
N ALA A 13 -16.81 36.15 34.98
CA ALA A 13 -17.98 35.48 34.38
C ALA A 13 -17.57 34.42 33.35
N PHE A 14 -16.51 34.65 32.60
CA PHE A 14 -15.96 33.68 31.67
C PHE A 14 -15.31 32.48 32.38
N ARG A 15 -14.60 32.69 33.47
CA ARG A 15 -14.10 31.59 34.32
C ARG A 15 -15.25 30.77 34.93
N GLU A 16 -16.28 31.46 35.47
CA GLU A 16 -17.46 30.81 36.01
C GLU A 16 -18.21 30.02 34.90
N PHE A 17 -18.30 30.55 33.68
CA PHE A 17 -18.84 29.85 32.53
C PHE A 17 -18.00 28.64 32.12
N LEU A 18 -16.67 28.76 32.08
CA LEU A 18 -15.78 27.62 31.82
C LEU A 18 -15.91 26.54 32.88
N THR A 19 -15.97 26.94 34.17
CA THR A 19 -16.18 26.01 35.28
C THR A 19 -17.56 25.34 35.15
N TRP A 20 -18.60 26.10 34.86
CA TRP A 20 -19.95 25.59 34.61
C TRP A 20 -20.00 24.63 33.41
N MET A 21 -19.30 24.93 32.31
CA MET A 21 -19.14 24.02 31.16
C MET A 21 -18.37 22.74 31.52
N GLN A 22 -17.32 22.88 32.33
CA GLN A 22 -16.54 21.73 32.83
C GLN A 22 -17.35 20.84 33.76
N ASP A 23 -18.22 21.43 34.58
CA ASP A 23 -19.13 20.74 35.48
C ASP A 23 -20.40 20.18 34.77
N GLY A 24 -20.45 20.24 33.44
CA GLY A 24 -21.51 19.67 32.60
C GLY A 24 -22.82 20.45 32.57
N GLY A 25 -22.80 21.75 32.91
CA GLY A 25 -23.95 22.65 32.71
C GLY A 25 -25.22 22.35 33.49
N SER A 26 -25.23 21.37 34.36
CA SER A 26 -26.38 21.01 35.22
C SER A 26 -25.99 20.96 36.69
N SER A 27 -26.68 21.69 37.50
CA SER A 27 -26.63 21.65 38.95
C SER A 27 -26.94 20.24 39.46
N GLY A 28 -25.97 19.50 39.83
CA GLY A 28 -26.01 18.16 40.37
C GLY A 28 -24.93 17.29 39.72
N SER A 29 -23.83 17.07 40.39
CA SER A 29 -22.76 16.11 40.08
C SER A 29 -23.36 14.73 39.80
N LYS A 30 -23.96 14.51 38.61
CA LYS A 30 -24.09 13.16 38.08
C LYS A 30 -22.68 12.72 37.77
N ARG A 31 -22.10 11.86 38.63
CA ARG A 31 -20.88 11.13 38.34
C ARG A 31 -21.02 10.62 36.91
N ASN A 32 -20.04 10.95 36.06
CA ASN A 32 -20.04 10.44 34.69
C ASN A 32 -20.21 8.91 34.75
N GLU A 33 -21.26 8.40 34.12
CA GLU A 33 -21.64 6.98 34.20
C GLU A 33 -20.51 6.04 33.74
N VAL A 34 -19.66 6.49 32.80
CA VAL A 34 -18.51 5.72 32.32
C VAL A 34 -17.44 5.61 33.40
N VAL A 35 -17.13 6.73 34.07
CA VAL A 35 -16.17 6.76 35.19
C VAL A 35 -16.68 5.91 36.35
N ALA A 36 -17.98 6.02 36.68
CA ALA A 36 -18.59 5.20 37.74
C ALA A 36 -18.45 3.71 37.41
N LEU A 37 -18.80 3.31 36.17
CA LEU A 37 -18.69 1.92 35.72
C LEU A 37 -17.25 1.38 35.80
N VAL A 38 -16.27 2.16 35.34
CA VAL A 38 -14.84 1.75 35.38
C VAL A 38 -14.36 1.64 36.83
N ARG A 39 -14.71 2.60 37.68
CA ARG A 39 -14.30 2.60 39.11
C ARG A 39 -14.94 1.45 39.86
N ASP A 40 -16.23 1.21 39.69
CA ASP A 40 -16.95 0.11 40.33
C ASP A 40 -16.39 -1.26 39.91
N HIS A 41 -15.94 -1.38 38.64
CA HIS A 41 -15.33 -2.61 38.15
C HIS A 41 -13.94 -2.84 38.71
N LEU A 42 -13.07 -1.81 38.72
CA LEU A 42 -11.67 -1.92 39.13
C LEU A 42 -11.48 -1.94 40.67
N GLY A 43 -12.34 -1.24 41.40
CA GLY A 43 -12.14 -0.99 42.81
C GLY A 43 -10.91 -0.10 43.12
N GLU A 44 -10.68 0.27 44.40
CA GLU A 44 -9.59 1.16 44.77
C GLU A 44 -8.21 0.58 44.43
N ALA A 45 -8.01 -0.72 44.57
CA ALA A 45 -6.72 -1.38 44.28
C ALA A 45 -6.38 -1.30 42.77
N GLY A 46 -7.36 -1.58 41.90
CA GLY A 46 -7.15 -1.52 40.47
C GLY A 46 -6.97 -0.08 39.93
N LEU A 47 -7.60 0.91 40.57
CA LEU A 47 -7.42 2.32 40.23
C LEU A 47 -6.03 2.87 40.59
N ALA A 48 -5.33 2.25 41.53
CA ALA A 48 -3.98 2.63 41.90
C ALA A 48 -2.91 2.10 40.93
N GLU A 49 -3.27 1.16 40.07
CA GLU A 49 -2.33 0.55 39.10
C GLU A 49 -2.10 1.43 37.86
N SER A 50 -0.94 1.25 37.26
CA SER A 50 -0.56 1.96 36.05
C SER A 50 -1.33 1.45 34.81
N VAL A 51 -1.64 2.36 33.88
CA VAL A 51 -2.12 1.98 32.54
C VAL A 51 -0.94 1.62 31.65
N VAL A 52 -1.00 0.47 31.02
CA VAL A 52 -0.02 0.00 30.03
C VAL A 52 -0.72 -0.10 28.68
N GLY A 53 -0.15 0.53 27.65
CA GLY A 53 -0.75 0.54 26.32
C GLY A 53 0.22 0.14 25.20
N THR A 54 -0.34 -0.15 24.04
CA THR A 54 0.39 -0.39 22.79
C THR A 54 -0.36 0.28 21.65
N ASP A 55 0.41 0.83 20.69
CA ASP A 55 -0.12 1.39 19.46
C ASP A 55 0.33 0.52 18.27
N LEU A 56 -0.57 0.30 17.34
CA LEU A 56 -0.39 -0.55 16.18
C LEU A 56 -0.80 0.19 14.90
N PRO A 57 -0.30 -0.22 13.73
CA PRO A 57 -0.78 0.29 12.45
C PRO A 57 -2.30 0.09 12.29
N PRO A 58 -3.01 0.98 11.59
CA PRO A 58 -4.47 0.94 11.47
C PRO A 58 -4.99 -0.35 10.83
N PHE A 59 -4.26 -0.95 9.92
CA PHE A 59 -4.65 -2.20 9.27
C PHE A 59 -4.64 -3.41 10.23
N GLU A 60 -4.00 -3.30 11.40
CA GLU A 60 -4.02 -4.36 12.41
C GLU A 60 -5.35 -4.46 13.17
N GLN A 61 -6.31 -3.55 12.93
CA GLN A 61 -7.59 -3.55 13.61
C GLN A 61 -8.37 -4.85 13.39
N VAL A 62 -8.33 -5.42 12.19
CA VAL A 62 -9.00 -6.67 11.87
C VAL A 62 -8.35 -7.87 12.58
N ASN A 63 -7.03 -7.89 12.66
CA ASN A 63 -6.29 -8.94 13.36
C ASN A 63 -6.48 -8.81 14.88
N MET A 64 -6.56 -7.59 15.40
CA MET A 64 -6.86 -7.35 16.81
C MET A 64 -8.29 -7.78 17.16
N GLN A 65 -9.28 -7.53 16.29
CA GLN A 65 -10.64 -8.02 16.51
C GLN A 65 -10.67 -9.54 16.56
N THR A 66 -10.03 -10.22 15.62
CA THR A 66 -9.95 -11.68 15.61
C THR A 66 -9.26 -12.23 16.87
N ALA A 67 -8.20 -11.56 17.33
CA ALA A 67 -7.51 -11.91 18.56
C ALA A 67 -8.40 -11.68 19.80
N LEU A 68 -9.09 -10.55 19.89
CA LEU A 68 -10.00 -10.22 20.99
C LEU A 68 -11.18 -11.21 21.08
N ASP A 69 -11.74 -11.62 19.95
CA ASP A 69 -12.83 -12.60 19.90
C ASP A 69 -12.37 -13.96 20.45
N ALA A 70 -11.21 -14.45 19.96
CA ALA A 70 -10.63 -15.71 20.43
C ALA A 70 -10.20 -15.65 21.90
N TRP A 71 -9.62 -14.52 22.31
CA TRP A 71 -9.14 -14.30 23.67
C TRP A 71 -10.32 -14.20 24.66
N SER A 72 -11.39 -13.48 24.28
CA SER A 72 -12.60 -13.35 25.11
C SER A 72 -13.36 -14.67 25.28
N ALA A 73 -13.27 -15.55 24.31
CA ALA A 73 -13.93 -16.87 24.35
C ALA A 73 -13.19 -17.90 25.20
N GLN A 74 -12.03 -17.58 25.78
CA GLN A 74 -11.27 -18.54 26.60
C GLN A 74 -11.99 -18.89 27.91
N PRO A 75 -11.96 -20.17 28.34
CA PRO A 75 -12.59 -20.58 29.60
C PRO A 75 -12.07 -19.82 30.81
N GLY A 76 -12.97 -19.47 31.73
CA GLY A 76 -12.61 -18.75 32.97
C GLY A 76 -12.46 -17.24 32.79
N ARG A 77 -12.82 -16.68 31.62
CA ARG A 77 -12.80 -15.26 31.35
C ARG A 77 -14.22 -14.75 31.06
N THR A 78 -14.59 -13.67 31.69
CA THR A 78 -15.84 -12.94 31.41
C THR A 78 -15.47 -11.58 30.86
N VAL A 79 -16.06 -11.21 29.71
CA VAL A 79 -15.79 -9.93 29.05
C VAL A 79 -17.14 -9.24 28.75
N LEU A 80 -17.28 -8.02 29.25
CA LEU A 80 -18.44 -7.17 28.98
C LEU A 80 -18.01 -5.98 28.12
N VAL A 81 -18.43 -5.95 26.87
CA VAL A 81 -18.08 -4.90 25.90
C VAL A 81 -19.07 -3.73 26.01
N ARG A 82 -18.56 -2.51 26.07
CA ARG A 82 -19.34 -1.25 26.07
C ARG A 82 -18.76 -0.28 25.05
N GLY A 83 -19.63 0.34 24.27
CA GLY A 83 -19.30 1.47 23.42
C GLY A 83 -19.22 2.77 24.21
N LEU A 84 -18.55 3.75 23.66
CA LEU A 84 -18.44 5.10 24.19
C LEU A 84 -18.93 6.10 23.15
N ALA A 85 -19.92 6.90 23.51
CA ALA A 85 -20.35 8.05 22.71
C ALA A 85 -19.59 9.29 23.16
N VAL A 86 -18.70 9.77 22.32
CA VAL A 86 -17.88 10.98 22.54
C VAL A 86 -18.26 12.00 21.48
N PRO A 87 -18.50 13.28 21.82
CA PRO A 87 -18.77 14.31 20.82
C PRO A 87 -17.59 14.45 19.84
N PRO A 88 -17.85 14.65 18.54
CA PRO A 88 -16.84 14.58 17.48
C PRO A 88 -15.75 15.66 17.54
N HIS A 89 -15.90 16.68 18.37
CA HIS A 89 -14.95 17.79 18.52
C HIS A 89 -13.89 17.55 19.61
N PHE A 90 -14.03 16.48 20.36
CA PHE A 90 -13.05 16.11 21.39
C PHE A 90 -12.10 15.07 20.81
N GLY A 91 -10.80 15.25 21.11
CA GLY A 91 -9.77 14.29 20.73
C GLY A 91 -9.94 12.93 21.42
N PRO A 92 -9.03 11.99 21.15
CA PRO A 92 -9.08 10.65 21.70
C PRO A 92 -9.00 10.69 23.22
N LEU A 93 -9.86 9.92 23.88
CA LEU A 93 -9.81 9.73 25.33
C LEU A 93 -8.69 8.78 25.71
N SER A 94 -8.04 9.00 26.83
CA SER A 94 -7.14 8.03 27.45
C SER A 94 -7.88 7.17 28.48
N LEU A 95 -7.43 5.94 28.67
CA LEU A 95 -7.99 5.09 29.74
C LEU A 95 -7.82 5.73 31.12
N ARG A 96 -6.72 6.47 31.37
CA ARG A 96 -6.49 7.20 32.60
C ARG A 96 -7.58 8.25 32.89
N GLN A 97 -8.01 9.01 31.86
CA GLN A 97 -9.12 9.95 32.02
C GLN A 97 -10.43 9.23 32.38
N LEU A 98 -10.68 8.07 31.79
CA LEU A 98 -11.87 7.24 32.11
C LEU A 98 -11.82 6.64 33.52
N GLN A 99 -10.63 6.37 34.07
CA GLN A 99 -10.47 5.89 35.46
C GLN A 99 -10.68 7.00 36.49
N HIS A 100 -10.14 8.20 36.25
CA HIS A 100 -10.09 9.26 37.26
C HIS A 100 -11.15 10.34 37.04
N GLY A 101 -11.72 10.49 35.87
CA GLY A 101 -12.72 11.50 35.55
C GLY A 101 -12.15 12.90 35.38
N GLU A 102 -10.82 13.04 35.21
CA GLU A 102 -10.15 14.33 35.04
C GLU A 102 -10.27 14.84 33.61
N ALA A 103 -10.72 16.09 33.45
CA ALA A 103 -10.82 16.79 32.16
C ALA A 103 -11.58 15.98 31.09
N LEU A 104 -12.61 15.21 31.49
CA LEU A 104 -13.41 14.42 30.56
C LEU A 104 -14.39 15.30 29.79
N PRO A 105 -14.49 15.12 28.47
CA PRO A 105 -15.62 15.64 27.72
C PRO A 105 -16.92 14.91 28.15
N PRO A 106 -18.10 15.39 27.72
CA PRO A 106 -19.34 14.64 27.91
C PRO A 106 -19.23 13.30 27.17
N VAL A 107 -18.97 12.22 27.90
CA VAL A 107 -18.90 10.85 27.39
C VAL A 107 -20.02 10.01 28.02
N HIS A 108 -20.70 9.20 27.20
CA HIS A 108 -21.80 8.34 27.62
C HIS A 108 -21.56 6.90 27.18
N LEU A 109 -22.16 5.96 27.92
CA LEU A 109 -22.20 4.57 27.52
C LEU A 109 -23.11 4.41 26.30
N SER A 110 -22.70 3.60 25.35
CA SER A 110 -23.48 3.26 24.15
C SER A 110 -23.33 1.79 23.79
N ALA A 111 -24.08 1.34 22.79
CA ALA A 111 -23.72 0.12 22.08
C ALA A 111 -22.38 0.33 21.37
N PRO A 112 -21.55 -0.71 21.21
CA PRO A 112 -20.29 -0.60 20.51
C PRO A 112 -20.51 -0.21 19.04
N ASP A 113 -19.76 0.80 18.57
CA ASP A 113 -19.69 1.14 17.14
C ASP A 113 -18.79 0.16 16.41
N LEU A 114 -19.25 -0.31 15.26
CA LEU A 114 -18.54 -1.25 14.41
C LEU A 114 -18.17 -0.62 13.07
N VAL A 115 -17.11 -1.16 12.47
CA VAL A 115 -16.70 -0.89 11.10
C VAL A 115 -16.44 -2.21 10.39
N ASP A 116 -16.95 -2.38 9.19
CA ASP A 116 -16.65 -3.54 8.37
C ASP A 116 -15.29 -3.37 7.70
N LEU A 117 -14.37 -4.26 8.02
CA LEU A 117 -13.01 -4.29 7.44
C LEU A 117 -12.80 -5.56 6.62
N PRO A 118 -12.07 -5.48 5.50
CA PRO A 118 -11.82 -6.62 4.65
C PRO A 118 -10.91 -7.65 5.35
N VAL A 119 -11.24 -8.95 5.20
CA VAL A 119 -10.47 -10.10 5.68
C VAL A 119 -10.09 -11.07 4.58
N GLY A 120 -10.46 -10.74 3.34
CA GLY A 120 -10.21 -11.56 2.15
C GLY A 120 -11.05 -11.06 0.98
N PRO A 121 -10.88 -11.61 -0.22
CA PRO A 121 -11.69 -11.23 -1.38
C PRO A 121 -13.19 -11.40 -1.11
N GLY A 122 -13.94 -10.29 -1.16
CA GLY A 122 -15.38 -10.26 -0.92
C GLY A 122 -15.85 -10.64 0.50
N ARG A 123 -14.95 -10.69 1.47
CA ARG A 123 -15.24 -11.03 2.87
C ARG A 123 -14.87 -9.89 3.79
N THR A 124 -15.74 -9.54 4.73
CA THR A 124 -15.52 -8.52 5.74
C THR A 124 -15.72 -9.08 7.14
N LEU A 125 -15.17 -8.38 8.13
CA LEU A 125 -15.37 -8.62 9.55
C LEU A 125 -15.79 -7.31 10.21
N ALA A 126 -16.85 -7.36 11.01
CA ALA A 126 -17.29 -6.24 11.82
C ALA A 126 -16.33 -6.06 13.01
N CYS A 127 -15.56 -4.97 13.00
CA CYS A 127 -14.55 -4.66 13.99
C CYS A 127 -15.00 -3.51 14.89
N LEU A 128 -14.65 -3.57 16.16
CA LEU A 128 -14.87 -2.48 17.12
C LEU A 128 -14.10 -1.23 16.68
N LYS A 129 -14.77 -0.07 16.64
CA LYS A 129 -14.12 1.22 16.40
C LYS A 129 -13.49 1.75 17.68
N GLN A 130 -14.26 1.73 18.75
CA GLN A 130 -13.85 2.19 20.07
C GLN A 130 -14.70 1.45 21.10
N ALA A 131 -14.06 0.86 22.10
CA ALA A 131 -14.77 0.10 23.12
C ALA A 131 -14.00 -0.02 24.43
N LEU A 132 -14.74 -0.07 25.53
CA LEU A 132 -14.31 -0.57 26.82
C LEU A 132 -14.69 -2.03 26.95
N LEU A 133 -13.72 -2.87 27.31
CA LEU A 133 -13.93 -4.27 27.66
C LEU A 133 -13.65 -4.44 29.14
N LEU A 134 -14.72 -4.67 29.91
CA LEU A 134 -14.62 -4.95 31.35
C LEU A 134 -14.39 -6.45 31.50
N VAL A 135 -13.25 -6.80 32.05
CA VAL A 135 -12.77 -8.19 32.08
C VAL A 135 -12.65 -8.68 33.51
N GLU A 136 -13.06 -9.93 33.73
CA GLU A 136 -12.82 -10.67 34.97
C GLU A 136 -12.29 -12.07 34.63
N ASP A 137 -11.08 -12.38 35.12
CA ASP A 137 -10.46 -13.71 34.97
C ASP A 137 -9.64 -14.05 36.23
N ALA A 138 -8.78 -15.06 36.15
CA ALA A 138 -7.93 -15.50 37.26
C ALA A 138 -6.97 -14.42 37.79
N ARG A 139 -6.69 -13.36 37.02
CA ARG A 139 -5.86 -12.22 37.42
C ARG A 139 -6.64 -11.20 38.25
N GLY A 140 -7.97 -11.27 38.24
CA GLY A 140 -8.89 -10.30 38.86
C GLY A 140 -9.69 -9.51 37.84
N ARG A 141 -10.10 -8.30 38.26
CA ARG A 141 -10.88 -7.38 37.44
C ARG A 141 -9.98 -6.32 36.83
N TYR A 142 -10.11 -6.12 35.52
CA TYR A 142 -9.34 -5.12 34.76
C TYR A 142 -10.11 -4.65 33.53
N VAL A 143 -9.61 -3.63 32.88
CA VAL A 143 -10.26 -3.00 31.73
C VAL A 143 -9.29 -2.97 30.54
N LEU A 144 -9.78 -3.35 29.38
CA LEU A 144 -9.13 -3.03 28.10
C LEU A 144 -9.87 -1.86 27.46
N TYR A 145 -9.12 -0.92 26.92
CA TYR A 145 -9.67 0.17 26.14
C TYR A 145 -9.10 0.17 24.73
N LEU A 146 -9.95 -0.17 23.77
CA LEU A 146 -9.61 -0.17 22.34
C LEU A 146 -9.95 1.18 21.73
N ARG A 147 -8.96 1.80 21.11
CA ARG A 147 -9.10 3.06 20.36
C ARG A 147 -8.78 2.80 18.89
N GLY A 148 -9.78 2.81 18.02
CA GLY A 148 -9.59 2.69 16.57
C GLY A 148 -8.94 3.92 15.95
N PRO A 149 -8.45 3.80 14.72
CA PRO A 149 -7.81 4.89 13.99
C PRO A 149 -8.74 6.09 13.84
N GLN A 150 -8.26 7.30 14.16
CA GLN A 150 -8.99 8.56 14.05
C GLN A 150 -8.48 9.40 12.89
N ARG A 151 -9.37 10.22 12.28
CA ARG A 151 -9.08 10.97 11.04
C ARG A 151 -8.16 12.19 11.20
N HIS A 152 -7.92 12.66 12.42
CA HIS A 152 -7.27 13.96 12.69
C HIS A 152 -5.86 13.84 13.30
N GLU A 153 -5.38 12.63 13.58
CA GLU A 153 -4.05 12.32 14.09
C GLU A 153 -3.38 11.27 13.20
N GLU A 154 -2.11 10.96 13.45
CA GLU A 154 -1.51 9.77 12.84
C GLU A 154 -2.40 8.57 13.20
N PRO A 155 -3.02 7.93 12.18
CA PRO A 155 -4.02 6.91 12.44
C PRO A 155 -3.34 5.67 13.04
N THR A 156 -3.53 5.46 14.34
CA THR A 156 -3.05 4.29 15.07
C THR A 156 -4.22 3.55 15.71
N LEU A 157 -4.08 2.24 15.85
CA LEU A 157 -4.94 1.41 16.66
C LEU A 157 -4.32 1.32 18.05
N GLY A 158 -4.92 1.95 19.06
CA GLY A 158 -4.47 1.90 20.43
C GLY A 158 -5.18 0.82 21.25
N LEU A 159 -4.47 0.13 22.12
CA LEU A 159 -5.02 -0.77 23.11
C LEU A 159 -4.35 -0.53 24.46
N ASP A 160 -5.14 -0.09 25.43
CA ASP A 160 -4.70 0.18 26.79
C ASP A 160 -5.26 -0.87 27.77
N VAL A 161 -4.47 -1.26 28.76
CA VAL A 161 -4.84 -2.16 29.87
C VAL A 161 -4.70 -1.41 31.17
N GLY A 162 -5.75 -1.40 32.00
CA GLY A 162 -5.72 -0.79 33.33
C GLY A 162 -6.37 -1.69 34.38
N GLY A 163 -5.94 -1.56 35.63
CA GLY A 163 -6.47 -2.35 36.75
C GLY A 163 -5.63 -3.56 37.14
N LEU A 164 -4.51 -3.79 36.46
CA LEU A 164 -3.53 -4.85 36.79
C LEU A 164 -2.17 -4.22 37.10
N SER A 165 -1.32 -4.95 37.81
CA SER A 165 0.10 -4.60 37.91
C SER A 165 0.71 -4.49 36.49
N THR A 166 1.77 -3.71 36.37
CA THR A 166 2.47 -3.54 35.08
C THR A 166 2.81 -4.88 34.43
N GLN A 167 3.28 -5.85 35.21
CA GLN A 167 3.58 -7.19 34.70
C GLN A 167 2.32 -7.90 34.20
N GLY A 168 1.21 -7.87 34.96
CA GLY A 168 -0.04 -8.48 34.56
C GLY A 168 -0.62 -7.87 33.28
N ALA A 169 -0.53 -6.54 33.15
CA ALA A 169 -0.94 -5.84 31.93
C ALA A 169 -0.08 -6.21 30.71
N GLN A 170 1.23 -6.33 30.88
CA GLN A 170 2.15 -6.79 29.83
C GLN A 170 1.86 -8.24 29.40
N GLU A 171 1.49 -9.12 30.34
CA GLU A 171 1.09 -10.50 30.04
C GLU A 171 -0.18 -10.53 29.18
N VAL A 172 -1.19 -9.71 29.48
CA VAL A 172 -2.41 -9.60 28.65
C VAL A 172 -2.08 -9.10 27.24
N LEU A 173 -1.28 -8.04 27.13
CA LEU A 173 -0.85 -7.53 25.82
C LEU A 173 -0.07 -8.57 25.01
N ARG A 174 0.80 -9.36 25.67
CA ARG A 174 1.55 -10.44 25.03
C ARG A 174 0.63 -11.56 24.55
N GLU A 175 -0.34 -12.01 25.36
CA GLU A 175 -1.35 -13.01 24.93
C GLU A 175 -2.12 -12.56 23.68
N LEU A 176 -2.55 -11.30 23.67
CA LEU A 176 -3.24 -10.73 22.50
C LEU A 176 -2.34 -10.61 21.28
N ALA A 177 -1.06 -10.26 21.47
CA ALA A 177 -0.08 -10.21 20.38
C ALA A 177 0.19 -11.61 19.79
N GLU A 178 0.30 -12.63 20.63
CA GLU A 178 0.46 -14.02 20.19
C GLU A 178 -0.76 -14.51 19.39
N LEU A 179 -1.97 -14.26 19.89
CA LEU A 179 -3.21 -14.60 19.18
C LEU A 179 -3.35 -13.83 17.87
N ARG A 180 -3.03 -12.54 17.85
CA ARG A 180 -3.03 -11.70 16.65
C ARG A 180 -2.07 -12.23 15.59
N SER A 181 -0.90 -12.70 15.99
CA SER A 181 0.07 -13.32 15.09
C SER A 181 -0.41 -14.68 14.59
N ALA A 182 -0.94 -15.54 15.48
CA ALA A 182 -1.39 -16.89 15.14
C ALA A 182 -2.64 -16.89 14.25
N LEU A 183 -3.58 -15.96 14.48
CA LEU A 183 -4.86 -15.86 13.78
C LEU A 183 -4.86 -14.78 12.69
N ASN A 184 -3.69 -14.34 12.25
CA ASN A 184 -3.55 -13.24 11.30
C ASN A 184 -4.25 -13.55 9.97
N VAL A 185 -5.27 -12.75 9.61
CA VAL A 185 -6.12 -12.95 8.44
C VAL A 185 -5.39 -12.69 7.10
N TYR A 186 -4.23 -12.06 7.14
CA TYR A 186 -3.44 -11.73 5.96
C TYR A 186 -2.59 -12.91 5.46
N ARG A 187 -2.37 -13.91 6.32
CA ARG A 187 -1.49 -15.05 5.99
C ARG A 187 -2.01 -15.85 4.80
N GLY A 188 -1.15 -16.08 3.83
CA GLY A 188 -1.47 -16.82 2.61
C GLY A 188 -2.37 -16.07 1.63
N GLN A 189 -2.57 -14.76 1.81
CA GLN A 189 -3.39 -13.90 0.94
C GLN A 189 -2.52 -13.06 0.01
N VAL A 190 -3.13 -12.56 -1.05
CA VAL A 190 -2.55 -11.49 -1.88
C VAL A 190 -3.08 -10.16 -1.36
N LEU A 191 -2.16 -9.30 -0.96
CA LEU A 191 -2.42 -8.03 -0.31
C LEU A 191 -1.83 -6.89 -1.16
N GLU A 192 -2.61 -5.87 -1.38
CA GLU A 192 -2.15 -4.61 -1.96
C GLU A 192 -2.12 -3.54 -0.88
N LEU A 193 -0.96 -2.94 -0.68
CA LEU A 193 -0.79 -1.89 0.30
C LEU A 193 -0.85 -0.52 -0.36
N SER A 194 -1.58 0.38 0.26
CA SER A 194 -1.69 1.77 -0.16
C SER A 194 -1.59 2.71 1.03
N ASN A 195 -1.19 3.94 0.77
CA ASN A 195 -1.14 4.99 1.78
C ASN A 195 -2.08 6.12 1.36
N GLY A 196 -3.19 6.26 2.08
CA GLY A 196 -4.20 7.27 1.84
C GLY A 196 -4.29 8.31 2.96
N SER A 197 -5.30 9.17 2.93
CA SER A 197 -5.58 10.17 3.98
C SER A 197 -5.89 9.55 5.36
N GLY A 198 -6.22 8.26 5.40
CA GLY A 198 -6.44 7.49 6.63
C GLY A 198 -5.24 6.65 7.07
N GLY A 199 -4.04 6.89 6.51
CA GLY A 199 -2.82 6.12 6.76
C GLY A 199 -2.70 4.84 5.93
N PRO A 200 -1.79 3.95 6.33
CA PRO A 200 -1.58 2.67 5.65
C PRO A 200 -2.83 1.80 5.65
N SER A 201 -3.21 1.29 4.48
CA SER A 201 -4.37 0.42 4.28
C SER A 201 -4.02 -0.80 3.45
N ILE A 202 -4.77 -1.88 3.67
CA ILE A 202 -4.61 -3.17 2.98
C ILE A 202 -5.90 -3.49 2.22
N ALA A 203 -5.74 -3.85 0.94
CA ALA A 203 -6.79 -4.39 0.10
C ALA A 203 -6.45 -5.81 -0.36
N PHE A 204 -7.47 -6.55 -0.77
CA PHE A 204 -7.34 -7.91 -1.29
C PHE A 204 -7.67 -7.92 -2.79
N PRO A 205 -6.70 -7.66 -3.67
CA PRO A 205 -6.94 -7.63 -5.10
C PRO A 205 -7.27 -9.02 -5.64
N VAL A 206 -8.20 -9.09 -6.57
CA VAL A 206 -8.42 -10.30 -7.36
C VAL A 206 -7.52 -10.23 -8.59
N LEU A 207 -6.47 -11.02 -8.60
CA LEU A 207 -5.57 -11.07 -9.74
C LEU A 207 -6.19 -11.90 -10.88
N PRO A 208 -6.13 -11.43 -12.14
CA PRO A 208 -6.51 -12.24 -13.29
C PRO A 208 -5.69 -13.53 -13.33
N VAL A 209 -6.32 -14.66 -13.60
CA VAL A 209 -5.63 -15.95 -13.75
C VAL A 209 -4.62 -15.84 -14.89
N THR A 210 -3.36 -16.11 -14.55
CA THR A 210 -2.24 -16.05 -15.50
C THR A 210 -1.51 -17.38 -15.46
N THR A 211 -1.60 -18.12 -16.53
CA THR A 211 -0.94 -19.42 -16.69
C THR A 211 0.43 -19.28 -17.33
N ARG A 212 1.25 -20.33 -17.28
CA ARG A 212 2.54 -20.35 -17.99
C ARG A 212 2.40 -20.12 -19.50
N ALA A 213 1.29 -20.58 -20.11
CA ALA A 213 1.00 -20.40 -21.51
C ALA A 213 0.63 -18.95 -21.90
N ASP A 214 0.38 -18.10 -20.91
CA ASP A 214 0.09 -16.69 -21.12
C ASP A 214 1.35 -15.81 -21.03
N VAL A 215 2.47 -16.40 -20.56
CA VAL A 215 3.77 -15.72 -20.42
C VAL A 215 4.63 -16.07 -21.64
N VAL A 216 4.74 -15.13 -22.56
CA VAL A 216 5.55 -15.29 -23.78
C VAL A 216 6.94 -14.68 -23.54
N LEU A 217 7.87 -15.53 -23.14
CA LEU A 217 9.28 -15.22 -22.94
C LEU A 217 10.15 -16.34 -23.54
N PRO A 218 11.41 -16.07 -23.92
CA PRO A 218 12.34 -17.13 -24.27
C PRO A 218 12.45 -18.14 -23.13
N GLU A 219 12.35 -19.42 -23.44
CA GLU A 219 12.33 -20.52 -22.46
C GLU A 219 13.50 -20.46 -21.44
N PRO A 220 14.74 -20.12 -21.81
CA PRO A 220 15.83 -19.97 -20.84
C PRO A 220 15.59 -18.83 -19.82
N VAL A 221 14.94 -17.74 -20.26
CA VAL A 221 14.60 -16.59 -19.42
C VAL A 221 13.53 -16.98 -18.40
N LEU A 222 12.43 -17.58 -18.87
CA LEU A 222 11.34 -18.01 -18.00
C LEU A 222 11.81 -19.07 -16.99
N ARG A 223 12.56 -20.09 -17.41
CA ARG A 223 13.16 -21.08 -16.50
C ARG A 223 14.09 -20.46 -15.45
N ARG A 224 14.83 -19.42 -15.81
CA ARG A 224 15.68 -18.71 -14.85
C ARG A 224 14.86 -18.03 -13.78
N ILE A 225 13.75 -17.38 -14.15
CA ILE A 225 12.81 -16.78 -13.19
C ILE A 225 12.21 -17.86 -12.30
N GLU A 226 11.63 -18.93 -12.89
CA GLU A 226 11.01 -20.04 -12.15
C GLU A 226 11.99 -20.70 -11.17
N ARG A 227 13.25 -20.89 -11.56
CA ARG A 227 14.29 -21.49 -10.68
C ARG A 227 14.52 -20.66 -9.41
N HIS A 228 14.58 -19.34 -9.54
CA HIS A 228 14.89 -18.46 -8.41
C HIS A 228 13.66 -17.99 -7.62
N THR A 229 12.47 -18.36 -8.06
CA THR A 229 11.22 -18.02 -7.38
C THR A 229 10.47 -19.28 -6.94
N VAL A 230 9.86 -19.97 -7.90
CA VAL A 230 8.97 -21.11 -7.66
C VAL A 230 9.74 -22.32 -7.10
N ALA A 231 10.83 -22.72 -7.74
CA ALA A 231 11.57 -23.93 -7.33
C ALA A 231 12.16 -23.81 -5.91
N ILE A 232 12.60 -22.61 -5.49
CA ILE A 232 13.05 -22.40 -4.10
C ILE A 232 11.88 -22.55 -3.13
N ALA A 233 10.70 -22.05 -3.48
CA ALA A 233 9.51 -22.20 -2.63
C ALA A 233 9.05 -23.65 -2.54
N GLU A 234 9.13 -24.41 -3.63
CA GLU A 234 8.80 -25.85 -3.65
C GLU A 234 9.77 -26.70 -2.81
N HIS A 235 11.04 -26.33 -2.78
CA HIS A 235 12.10 -27.07 -2.08
C HIS A 235 12.51 -26.42 -0.76
N ARG A 236 11.71 -25.54 -0.18
CA ARG A 236 12.03 -24.75 1.02
C ARG A 236 12.49 -25.60 2.21
N ASP A 237 11.83 -26.71 2.46
CA ASP A 237 12.12 -27.56 3.62
C ASP A 237 13.45 -28.31 3.45
N VAL A 238 13.75 -28.75 2.22
CA VAL A 238 15.02 -29.39 1.89
C VAL A 238 16.17 -28.39 2.00
N LEU A 239 15.97 -27.17 1.48
CA LEU A 239 16.96 -26.09 1.57
C LEU A 239 17.22 -25.69 3.03
N ARG A 240 16.15 -25.56 3.85
CA ARG A 240 16.27 -25.28 5.27
C ARG A 240 17.01 -26.38 6.02
N ALA A 241 16.69 -27.65 5.75
CA ALA A 241 17.38 -28.81 6.33
C ALA A 241 18.87 -28.82 5.94
N ALA A 242 19.21 -28.39 4.71
CA ALA A 242 20.57 -28.24 4.22
C ALA A 242 21.26 -26.95 4.70
N ARG A 243 20.64 -26.17 5.59
CA ARG A 243 21.12 -24.87 6.11
C ARG A 243 21.41 -23.86 5.02
N GLN A 244 20.64 -23.89 3.92
CA GLN A 244 20.73 -22.89 2.87
C GLN A 244 19.79 -21.74 3.18
N HIS A 245 20.18 -20.53 2.76
CA HIS A 245 19.34 -19.34 2.93
C HIS A 245 18.09 -19.42 2.02
N LEU A 246 16.98 -18.94 2.53
CA LEU A 246 15.71 -18.87 1.79
C LEU A 246 15.38 -17.44 1.35
N LYS A 247 15.99 -16.45 2.02
CA LYS A 247 15.85 -15.04 1.61
C LYS A 247 16.48 -14.86 0.24
N ARG A 248 15.77 -14.20 -0.66
CA ARG A 248 16.20 -13.98 -2.04
C ARG A 248 15.56 -12.74 -2.65
N GLY A 249 16.30 -12.11 -3.59
CA GLY A 249 15.84 -10.98 -4.39
C GLY A 249 15.94 -11.28 -5.88
N VAL A 250 14.87 -11.03 -6.62
CA VAL A 250 14.82 -11.17 -8.08
C VAL A 250 14.39 -9.84 -8.69
N LEU A 251 15.19 -9.31 -9.61
CA LEU A 251 14.91 -8.09 -10.35
C LEU A 251 14.52 -8.44 -11.80
N LEU A 252 13.32 -8.04 -12.22
CA LEU A 252 12.90 -8.08 -13.62
C LEU A 252 13.06 -6.68 -14.22
N TYR A 253 13.91 -6.55 -15.23
CA TYR A 253 14.19 -5.24 -15.84
C TYR A 253 14.04 -5.29 -17.36
N GLY A 254 13.85 -4.13 -17.99
CA GLY A 254 13.72 -4.00 -19.42
C GLY A 254 12.76 -2.89 -19.82
N PRO A 255 12.59 -2.63 -21.13
CA PRO A 255 11.74 -1.56 -21.63
C PRO A 255 10.29 -1.63 -21.10
N PRO A 256 9.56 -0.50 -21.02
CA PRO A 256 8.14 -0.53 -20.67
C PRO A 256 7.33 -1.34 -21.70
N GLY A 257 6.28 -2.02 -21.23
CA GLY A 257 5.39 -2.78 -22.09
C GLY A 257 5.91 -4.15 -22.57
N THR A 258 7.04 -4.66 -22.02
CA THR A 258 7.61 -5.97 -22.38
C THR A 258 7.03 -7.14 -21.59
N GLY A 259 6.18 -6.88 -20.56
CA GLY A 259 5.48 -7.94 -19.84
C GLY A 259 6.01 -8.22 -18.42
N LYS A 260 6.82 -7.32 -17.80
CA LYS A 260 7.35 -7.48 -16.44
C LYS A 260 6.26 -7.73 -15.41
N THR A 261 5.27 -6.85 -15.31
CA THR A 261 4.11 -6.99 -14.41
C THR A 261 3.31 -8.27 -14.69
N HIS A 262 3.19 -8.68 -15.97
CA HIS A 262 2.50 -9.91 -16.33
C HIS A 262 3.26 -11.15 -15.83
N THR A 263 4.58 -11.16 -15.99
CA THR A 263 5.46 -12.20 -15.47
C THR A 263 5.44 -12.26 -13.95
N THR A 264 5.43 -11.09 -13.27
CA THR A 264 5.27 -11.00 -11.81
C THR A 264 3.97 -11.65 -11.35
N ARG A 265 2.84 -11.37 -12.01
CA ARG A 265 1.55 -11.98 -11.68
C ARG A 265 1.56 -13.50 -11.84
N TYR A 266 2.17 -13.99 -12.90
CA TYR A 266 2.37 -15.43 -13.09
C TYR A 266 3.15 -16.03 -11.93
N VAL A 267 4.32 -15.48 -11.59
CA VAL A 267 5.17 -15.97 -10.50
C VAL A 267 4.40 -16.00 -9.17
N VAL A 268 3.72 -14.92 -8.84
CA VAL A 268 2.92 -14.79 -7.61
C VAL A 268 1.88 -15.90 -7.50
N GLN A 269 1.19 -16.22 -8.60
CA GLN A 269 0.16 -17.27 -8.61
C GLN A 269 0.73 -18.69 -8.50
N GLN A 270 2.01 -18.89 -8.85
CA GLN A 270 2.68 -20.18 -8.64
C GLN A 270 3.12 -20.38 -7.18
N LEU A 271 3.28 -19.31 -6.40
CA LEU A 271 3.76 -19.34 -5.02
C LEU A 271 2.62 -19.59 -4.02
N THR A 272 1.90 -20.69 -4.22
CA THR A 272 0.76 -21.07 -3.38
C THR A 272 1.17 -21.23 -1.91
N GLY A 273 0.31 -20.74 -1.00
CA GLY A 273 0.56 -20.77 0.45
C GLY A 273 1.53 -19.70 0.95
N SER A 274 2.08 -18.86 0.08
CA SER A 274 2.85 -17.67 0.48
C SER A 274 1.94 -16.46 0.61
N THR A 275 2.25 -15.58 1.56
CA THR A 275 1.61 -14.26 1.66
C THR A 275 2.26 -13.34 0.65
N VAL A 276 1.48 -12.67 -0.17
CA VAL A 276 1.98 -11.73 -1.18
C VAL A 276 1.65 -10.31 -0.79
N LEU A 277 2.65 -9.46 -0.72
CA LEU A 277 2.54 -8.04 -0.37
C LEU A 277 2.94 -7.22 -1.60
N MET A 278 1.97 -6.56 -2.24
CA MET A 278 2.19 -5.78 -3.46
C MET A 278 2.24 -4.29 -3.15
N LEU A 279 3.27 -3.64 -3.66
CA LEU A 279 3.48 -2.19 -3.55
C LEU A 279 3.78 -1.60 -4.92
N SER A 280 3.17 -0.47 -5.20
CA SER A 280 3.42 0.32 -6.41
C SER A 280 3.36 1.83 -6.12
N GLY A 281 4.00 2.63 -6.94
CA GLY A 281 3.95 4.09 -6.84
C GLY A 281 4.34 4.62 -5.45
N GLN A 282 3.50 5.45 -4.84
CA GLN A 282 3.77 6.05 -3.53
C GLN A 282 3.82 5.04 -2.36
N ALA A 283 3.19 3.87 -2.52
CA ALA A 283 3.23 2.82 -1.50
C ALA A 283 4.64 2.27 -1.26
N LEU A 284 5.54 2.41 -2.23
CA LEU A 284 6.95 2.01 -2.09
C LEU A 284 7.67 2.71 -0.92
N ARG A 285 7.18 3.86 -0.48
CA ARG A 285 7.71 4.56 0.71
C ARG A 285 7.42 3.82 2.03
N MET A 286 6.53 2.83 2.01
CA MET A 286 6.22 2.00 3.18
C MET A 286 7.03 0.69 3.20
N VAL A 287 8.07 0.57 2.40
CA VAL A 287 8.82 -0.69 2.25
C VAL A 287 9.36 -1.23 3.57
N GLY A 288 9.80 -0.36 4.48
CA GLY A 288 10.26 -0.76 5.82
C GLY A 288 9.15 -1.44 6.65
N LEU A 289 7.96 -0.84 6.68
CA LEU A 289 6.77 -1.40 7.33
C LEU A 289 6.37 -2.74 6.70
N VAL A 290 6.37 -2.80 5.37
CA VAL A 290 5.98 -3.99 4.62
C VAL A 290 6.98 -5.13 4.79
N ALA A 291 8.27 -4.84 4.85
CA ALA A 291 9.28 -5.85 5.14
C ALA A 291 9.15 -6.42 6.56
N GLN A 292 8.71 -5.61 7.53
CA GLN A 292 8.38 -6.11 8.86
C GLN A 292 7.16 -7.03 8.81
N LEU A 293 6.08 -6.59 8.16
CA LEU A 293 4.87 -7.40 7.99
C LEU A 293 5.17 -8.71 7.24
N ALA A 294 6.02 -8.68 6.21
CA ALA A 294 6.45 -9.87 5.48
C ALA A 294 7.18 -10.87 6.38
N ARG A 295 8.02 -10.39 7.31
CA ARG A 295 8.69 -11.26 8.30
C ARG A 295 7.71 -11.97 9.22
N ASP A 296 6.63 -11.31 9.61
CA ASP A 296 5.59 -11.89 10.48
C ASP A 296 4.67 -12.87 9.73
N LEU A 297 4.53 -12.70 8.41
CA LEU A 297 3.63 -13.47 7.55
C LEU A 297 4.33 -14.53 6.68
N GLN A 298 5.55 -14.92 7.04
CA GLN A 298 6.29 -15.95 6.30
C GLN A 298 5.50 -17.27 6.14
N PRO A 299 5.69 -17.96 5.00
CA PRO A 299 6.46 -17.59 3.81
C PRO A 299 5.84 -16.41 3.08
N ALA A 300 6.65 -15.42 2.68
CA ALA A 300 6.12 -14.20 2.10
C ALA A 300 6.88 -13.73 0.85
N VAL A 301 6.14 -13.04 -0.03
CA VAL A 301 6.63 -12.42 -1.26
C VAL A 301 6.33 -10.93 -1.20
N VAL A 302 7.35 -10.11 -1.29
CA VAL A 302 7.21 -8.66 -1.40
C VAL A 302 7.42 -8.27 -2.86
N VAL A 303 6.36 -7.82 -3.51
CA VAL A 303 6.36 -7.36 -4.90
C VAL A 303 6.48 -5.85 -4.92
N LEU A 304 7.49 -5.34 -5.58
CA LEU A 304 7.79 -3.92 -5.72
C LEU A 304 7.77 -3.57 -7.21
N GLU A 305 6.66 -2.98 -7.67
CA GLU A 305 6.51 -2.61 -9.08
C GLU A 305 7.03 -1.20 -9.35
N ASP A 306 7.74 -1.07 -10.50
CA ASP A 306 8.27 0.18 -11.03
C ASP A 306 9.11 0.97 -10.00
N VAL A 307 10.11 0.30 -9.42
CA VAL A 307 10.98 0.89 -8.38
C VAL A 307 11.81 2.07 -8.87
N ASP A 308 11.94 2.27 -10.18
CA ASP A 308 12.52 3.46 -10.80
C ASP A 308 11.77 4.75 -10.44
N LEU A 309 10.45 4.71 -10.21
CA LEU A 309 9.66 5.87 -9.83
C LEU A 309 10.13 6.51 -8.52
N VAL A 310 10.58 5.70 -7.56
CA VAL A 310 11.13 6.22 -6.29
C VAL A 310 12.64 6.45 -6.35
N ALA A 311 13.35 5.79 -7.27
CA ALA A 311 14.77 6.04 -7.50
C ALA A 311 15.00 7.42 -8.17
N GLU A 312 14.06 7.89 -8.98
CA GLU A 312 14.08 9.21 -9.61
C GLU A 312 13.71 10.35 -8.66
N ASP A 313 12.99 10.08 -7.58
CA ASP A 313 12.63 11.06 -6.55
C ASP A 313 13.88 11.44 -5.72
N ARG A 314 14.77 12.16 -6.38
CA ARG A 314 15.98 12.74 -5.79
C ARG A 314 15.55 13.95 -4.97
N GLY A 315 15.03 13.77 -3.78
CA GLY A 315 14.85 14.91 -2.87
C GLY A 315 16.06 15.85 -2.94
N TYR A 316 15.93 17.09 -2.64
CA TYR A 316 16.84 18.24 -2.82
C TYR A 316 18.38 18.04 -2.63
N GLY A 317 18.99 16.93 -3.12
CA GLY A 317 20.43 16.68 -3.00
C GLY A 317 21.00 15.66 -4.01
N PRO A 318 22.30 15.70 -4.29
CA PRO A 318 22.98 14.70 -5.11
C PRO A 318 23.22 13.43 -4.28
N GLY A 319 22.30 12.46 -4.36
CA GLY A 319 22.43 11.16 -3.69
C GLY A 319 21.35 10.18 -4.15
N PRO A 320 21.51 8.88 -3.86
CA PRO A 320 20.44 7.92 -4.10
C PRO A 320 19.20 8.24 -3.24
N SER A 321 18.01 7.90 -3.76
CA SER A 321 16.73 8.12 -3.08
C SER A 321 16.73 7.49 -1.68
N PRO A 322 16.23 8.19 -0.63
CA PRO A 322 16.06 7.61 0.71
C PRO A 322 15.25 6.31 0.70
N VAL A 323 14.23 6.22 -0.15
CA VAL A 323 13.38 5.03 -0.28
C VAL A 323 14.15 3.82 -0.82
N LEU A 324 15.11 4.05 -1.73
CA LEU A 324 15.98 2.98 -2.20
C LEU A 324 16.87 2.45 -1.07
N PHE A 325 17.38 3.31 -0.19
CA PHE A 325 18.13 2.87 0.99
C PHE A 325 17.25 2.09 1.96
N GLU A 326 16.05 2.55 2.25
CA GLU A 326 15.10 1.83 3.09
C GLU A 326 14.76 0.44 2.52
N LEU A 327 14.61 0.33 1.20
CA LEU A 327 14.42 -0.95 0.53
C LEU A 327 15.62 -1.88 0.77
N LEU A 328 16.83 -1.36 0.56
CA LEU A 328 18.05 -2.15 0.73
C LEU A 328 18.25 -2.57 2.19
N ASP A 329 17.98 -1.67 3.13
CA ASP A 329 18.04 -1.96 4.57
C ASP A 329 16.94 -2.95 5.01
N ALA A 330 15.74 -2.85 4.44
CA ALA A 330 14.65 -3.78 4.67
C ALA A 330 15.00 -5.20 4.18
N MET A 331 15.70 -5.29 3.05
CA MET A 331 16.23 -6.56 2.54
C MET A 331 17.37 -7.09 3.43
N ASP A 332 18.30 -6.24 3.86
CA ASP A 332 19.42 -6.65 4.72
C ASP A 332 18.96 -7.05 6.13
N GLY A 333 17.94 -6.37 6.67
CA GLY A 333 17.41 -6.62 8.02
C GLY A 333 16.64 -7.94 8.20
N ALA A 334 16.40 -8.70 7.13
CA ALA A 334 15.78 -10.01 7.22
C ALA A 334 16.86 -11.09 7.53
N ALA A 335 16.55 -11.98 8.48
CA ALA A 335 17.43 -13.11 8.79
C ALA A 335 17.66 -13.99 7.55
N PRO A 336 18.84 -14.60 7.39
CA PRO A 336 19.15 -15.40 6.19
C PRO A 336 18.22 -16.61 6.00
N ASP A 337 17.69 -17.16 7.08
CA ASP A 337 16.77 -18.30 7.10
C ASP A 337 15.29 -17.87 6.93
N ALA A 338 15.00 -16.58 6.88
CA ALA A 338 13.65 -16.07 6.61
C ALA A 338 13.21 -16.45 5.20
N ASP A 339 12.03 -17.08 5.08
CA ASP A 339 11.45 -17.42 3.76
C ASP A 339 10.79 -16.21 3.13
N LEU A 340 11.61 -15.33 2.57
CA LEU A 340 11.23 -14.06 1.97
C LEU A 340 11.75 -13.96 0.53
N LEU A 341 10.84 -13.71 -0.40
CA LEU A 341 11.16 -13.32 -1.76
C LEU A 341 10.86 -11.84 -1.96
N PHE A 342 11.88 -11.08 -2.38
CA PHE A 342 11.69 -9.74 -2.92
C PHE A 342 11.68 -9.81 -4.45
N LEU A 343 10.56 -9.47 -5.07
CA LEU A 343 10.40 -9.46 -6.52
C LEU A 343 10.22 -8.03 -7.00
N LEU A 344 11.23 -7.49 -7.66
CA LEU A 344 11.31 -6.10 -8.09
C LEU A 344 11.09 -5.99 -9.59
N THR A 345 10.41 -4.93 -10.04
CA THR A 345 10.36 -4.58 -11.47
C THR A 345 10.86 -3.16 -11.69
N THR A 346 11.56 -2.92 -12.82
CA THR A 346 12.00 -1.58 -13.23
C THR A 346 12.09 -1.45 -14.74
N ASN A 347 11.87 -0.24 -15.22
CA ASN A 347 12.14 0.15 -16.61
C ASN A 347 13.59 0.71 -16.77
N ARG A 348 14.25 1.03 -15.66
CA ARG A 348 15.53 1.75 -15.59
C ARG A 348 16.54 1.00 -14.71
N ALA A 349 17.09 -0.10 -15.25
CA ALA A 349 18.14 -0.86 -14.54
C ALA A 349 19.37 -0.02 -14.21
N ASP A 350 19.70 0.93 -15.07
CA ASP A 350 20.82 1.86 -14.93
C ASP A 350 20.77 2.69 -13.63
N LEU A 351 19.58 2.98 -13.12
CA LEU A 351 19.40 3.72 -11.87
C LEU A 351 19.62 2.85 -10.62
N LEU A 352 19.38 1.56 -10.75
CA LEU A 352 19.41 0.61 -9.63
C LEU A 352 20.74 -0.16 -9.52
N GLU A 353 21.40 -0.43 -10.65
CA GLU A 353 22.66 -1.22 -10.69
C GLU A 353 23.71 -0.77 -9.68
N PRO A 354 24.04 0.54 -9.54
CA PRO A 354 25.07 0.96 -8.61
C PRO A 354 24.74 0.66 -7.14
N ALA A 355 23.46 0.73 -6.79
CA ALA A 355 23.01 0.52 -5.41
C ALA A 355 22.84 -0.98 -5.07
N LEU A 356 22.39 -1.78 -6.05
CA LEU A 356 22.13 -3.22 -5.89
C LEU A 356 23.42 -4.05 -6.03
N ALA A 357 24.33 -3.65 -6.93
CA ALA A 357 25.60 -4.35 -7.17
C ALA A 357 26.59 -4.20 -6.01
N ALA A 358 26.43 -3.20 -5.15
CA ALA A 358 27.38 -2.89 -4.09
C ALA A 358 27.42 -3.92 -2.94
N ARG A 359 26.43 -4.81 -2.81
CA ARG A 359 26.38 -5.83 -1.74
C ARG A 359 25.69 -7.12 -2.17
N PRO A 360 26.34 -8.28 -2.08
CA PRO A 360 25.72 -9.60 -2.28
C PRO A 360 24.59 -9.85 -1.27
N GLY A 361 23.53 -10.58 -1.68
CA GLY A 361 22.42 -10.98 -0.81
C GLY A 361 21.21 -10.01 -0.81
N ARG A 362 21.22 -8.99 -1.69
CA ARG A 362 20.08 -8.09 -1.91
C ARG A 362 19.26 -8.52 -3.13
N VAL A 363 19.90 -8.47 -4.30
CA VAL A 363 19.35 -9.02 -5.54
C VAL A 363 20.29 -10.13 -6.00
N ASP A 364 19.80 -11.37 -5.90
CA ASP A 364 20.58 -12.55 -6.25
C ASP A 364 20.58 -12.78 -7.76
N VAL A 365 19.49 -12.35 -8.42
CA VAL A 365 19.30 -12.54 -9.85
C VAL A 365 18.60 -11.33 -10.47
N ALA A 366 19.24 -10.78 -11.49
CA ALA A 366 18.63 -9.83 -12.40
C ALA A 366 18.33 -10.52 -13.74
N VAL A 367 17.10 -10.37 -14.22
CA VAL A 367 16.63 -10.97 -15.46
C VAL A 367 16.07 -9.90 -16.37
N GLU A 368 16.66 -9.80 -17.56
CA GLU A 368 16.17 -8.90 -18.60
C GLU A 368 14.91 -9.48 -19.27
N ILE A 369 13.88 -8.67 -19.36
CA ILE A 369 12.69 -8.90 -20.15
C ILE A 369 12.76 -7.93 -21.33
N GLY A 370 13.42 -8.35 -22.38
CA GLY A 370 13.67 -7.55 -23.58
C GLY A 370 12.46 -7.47 -24.52
N LEU A 371 12.72 -6.86 -25.68
CA LEU A 371 11.73 -6.82 -26.76
C LEU A 371 11.51 -8.24 -27.32
N PRO A 372 10.28 -8.59 -27.71
CA PRO A 372 9.99 -9.91 -28.28
C PRO A 372 10.62 -10.08 -29.67
N ASP A 373 11.26 -11.22 -29.89
CA ASP A 373 11.70 -11.66 -31.23
C ASP A 373 10.50 -12.04 -32.13
N ALA A 374 10.74 -12.48 -33.34
CA ALA A 374 9.68 -12.80 -34.30
C ALA A 374 8.77 -13.92 -33.80
N ASP A 375 9.32 -14.96 -33.19
CA ASP A 375 8.55 -16.10 -32.67
C ASP A 375 7.72 -15.69 -31.45
N ALA A 376 8.29 -14.88 -30.57
CA ALA A 376 7.57 -14.32 -29.43
C ALA A 376 6.45 -13.37 -29.89
N ARG A 377 6.65 -12.53 -30.91
CA ARG A 377 5.57 -11.68 -31.44
C ARG A 377 4.44 -12.50 -32.02
N ARG A 378 4.73 -13.60 -32.72
CA ARG A 378 3.72 -14.55 -33.21
C ARG A 378 2.93 -15.16 -32.06
N ALA A 379 3.62 -15.67 -31.05
CA ALA A 379 2.98 -16.24 -29.86
C ALA A 379 2.15 -15.19 -29.08
N LEU A 380 2.61 -13.95 -28.98
CA LEU A 380 1.84 -12.84 -28.39
C LEU A 380 0.57 -12.54 -29.19
N PHE A 381 0.66 -12.55 -30.52
CA PHE A 381 -0.50 -12.37 -31.39
C PHE A 381 -1.54 -13.48 -31.15
N GLU A 382 -1.12 -14.72 -31.04
CA GLU A 382 -1.97 -15.88 -30.72
C GLU A 382 -2.60 -15.75 -29.34
N VAL A 383 -1.80 -15.37 -28.32
CA VAL A 383 -2.29 -15.20 -26.94
C VAL A 383 -3.35 -14.11 -26.86
N TYR A 384 -3.11 -12.96 -27.46
CA TYR A 384 -4.03 -11.83 -27.39
C TYR A 384 -5.24 -11.94 -28.33
N SER A 385 -5.17 -12.81 -29.34
CA SER A 385 -6.32 -13.11 -30.21
C SER A 385 -7.31 -14.11 -29.61
N ARG A 386 -6.97 -14.75 -28.49
CA ARG A 386 -7.89 -15.68 -27.82
C ARG A 386 -9.21 -15.01 -27.48
N GLY A 387 -10.31 -15.58 -27.97
CA GLY A 387 -11.66 -15.04 -27.76
C GLY A 387 -12.07 -13.92 -28.74
N VAL A 388 -11.19 -13.52 -29.66
CA VAL A 388 -11.53 -12.66 -30.81
C VAL A 388 -11.94 -13.55 -31.98
N PRO A 389 -13.09 -13.31 -32.63
CA PRO A 389 -13.48 -14.06 -33.85
C PRO A 389 -12.63 -13.60 -35.04
N LEU A 390 -11.36 -14.03 -35.05
CA LEU A 390 -10.34 -13.59 -35.97
C LEU A 390 -10.33 -14.49 -37.23
N GLU A 391 -10.55 -13.88 -38.39
CA GLU A 391 -10.42 -14.49 -39.70
C GLU A 391 -9.19 -13.92 -40.41
N ILE A 392 -8.05 -14.57 -40.23
CA ILE A 392 -6.75 -14.19 -40.78
C ILE A 392 -6.00 -15.44 -41.23
N ASP A 393 -5.37 -15.38 -42.39
CA ASP A 393 -4.51 -16.45 -42.85
C ASP A 393 -3.06 -16.34 -42.34
N GLN A 394 -2.27 -17.40 -42.54
CA GLN A 394 -0.91 -17.48 -42.02
C GLN A 394 0.01 -16.43 -42.67
N ASP A 395 -0.18 -16.13 -43.94
CA ASP A 395 0.65 -15.16 -44.68
C ASP A 395 0.43 -13.75 -44.11
N GLN A 396 -0.82 -13.42 -43.78
CA GLN A 396 -1.17 -12.15 -43.13
C GLN A 396 -0.59 -12.05 -41.69
N VAL A 397 -0.58 -13.15 -40.95
CA VAL A 397 0.09 -13.17 -39.61
C VAL A 397 1.58 -12.96 -39.79
N ASP A 398 2.20 -13.59 -40.78
CA ASP A 398 3.62 -13.43 -41.08
C ASP A 398 3.98 -11.99 -41.47
N GLU A 399 3.11 -11.33 -42.27
CA GLU A 399 3.25 -9.91 -42.58
C GLU A 399 3.19 -9.05 -41.33
N VAL A 400 2.23 -9.27 -40.42
CA VAL A 400 2.11 -8.56 -39.17
C VAL A 400 3.39 -8.73 -38.33
N VAL A 401 3.91 -9.96 -38.20
CA VAL A 401 5.13 -10.27 -37.44
C VAL A 401 6.35 -9.56 -38.06
N GLN A 402 6.44 -9.51 -39.38
CA GLN A 402 7.53 -8.80 -40.08
C GLN A 402 7.47 -7.30 -39.85
N ARG A 403 6.29 -6.70 -40.01
CA ARG A 403 6.09 -5.25 -39.90
C ARG A 403 6.17 -4.73 -38.46
N THR A 404 6.03 -5.61 -37.46
CA THR A 404 6.14 -5.29 -36.02
C THR A 404 7.54 -5.56 -35.43
N GLY A 405 8.59 -5.52 -36.25
CA GLY A 405 9.97 -5.64 -35.79
C GLY A 405 10.32 -4.58 -34.74
N GLY A 406 10.84 -4.97 -33.55
CA GLY A 406 11.26 -4.06 -32.51
C GLY A 406 10.15 -3.45 -31.64
N VAL A 407 8.90 -3.92 -31.73
CA VAL A 407 7.80 -3.46 -30.88
C VAL A 407 7.73 -4.25 -29.57
N THR A 408 7.01 -3.69 -28.59
CA THR A 408 6.74 -4.34 -27.30
C THR A 408 5.53 -5.27 -27.33
N ALA A 409 5.36 -6.11 -26.31
CA ALA A 409 4.16 -6.93 -26.13
C ALA A 409 2.88 -6.08 -26.00
N SER A 410 2.98 -4.91 -25.37
CA SER A 410 1.85 -3.97 -25.27
C SER A 410 1.41 -3.43 -26.63
N PHE A 411 2.32 -3.27 -27.58
CA PHE A 411 1.97 -2.87 -28.95
C PHE A 411 1.10 -3.93 -29.62
N VAL A 412 1.49 -5.21 -29.54
CA VAL A 412 0.71 -6.32 -30.14
C VAL A 412 -0.70 -6.40 -29.54
N LYS A 413 -0.82 -6.18 -28.23
CA LYS A 413 -2.12 -6.12 -27.55
C LYS A 413 -2.97 -4.95 -28.06
N GLU A 414 -2.37 -3.77 -28.20
CA GLU A 414 -3.07 -2.58 -28.71
C GLU A 414 -3.48 -2.74 -30.17
N LEU A 415 -2.64 -3.38 -31.00
CA LEU A 415 -2.96 -3.70 -32.38
C LEU A 415 -4.26 -4.49 -32.47
N LEU A 416 -4.40 -5.57 -31.73
CA LEU A 416 -5.61 -6.39 -31.74
C LEU A 416 -6.82 -5.65 -31.18
N ARG A 417 -6.65 -4.82 -30.14
CA ARG A 417 -7.72 -3.96 -29.63
C ARG A 417 -8.24 -3.00 -30.72
N ARG A 418 -7.32 -2.36 -31.48
CA ARG A 418 -7.71 -1.46 -32.59
C ARG A 418 -8.34 -2.22 -33.75
N ALA A 419 -7.83 -3.41 -34.10
CA ALA A 419 -8.44 -4.24 -35.15
C ALA A 419 -9.89 -4.64 -34.82
N VAL A 420 -10.17 -4.94 -33.54
CA VAL A 420 -11.55 -5.17 -33.07
C VAL A 420 -12.39 -3.89 -33.20
N LEU A 421 -11.85 -2.73 -32.85
CA LEU A 421 -12.55 -1.44 -32.96
C LEU A 421 -12.87 -1.10 -34.46
N GLU A 422 -11.92 -1.33 -35.36
CA GLU A 422 -12.12 -1.18 -36.82
C GLU A 422 -13.31 -2.02 -37.31
N SER A 423 -13.32 -3.30 -36.85
CA SER A 423 -14.41 -4.21 -37.22
C SER A 423 -15.78 -3.73 -36.69
N LEU A 424 -15.87 -3.30 -35.45
CA LEU A 424 -17.09 -2.78 -34.84
C LEU A 424 -17.58 -1.51 -35.53
N THR A 425 -16.66 -0.64 -35.94
CA THR A 425 -16.99 0.60 -36.67
C THR A 425 -17.54 0.31 -38.04
N GLU A 426 -17.03 -0.71 -38.73
CA GLU A 426 -17.50 -1.14 -40.06
C GLU A 426 -18.86 -1.86 -39.98
N GLN A 427 -19.02 -2.78 -39.00
CA GLN A 427 -20.21 -3.61 -38.87
C GLN A 427 -21.41 -2.89 -38.26
N GLN A 428 -21.20 -1.80 -37.51
CA GLN A 428 -22.23 -1.03 -36.79
C GLN A 428 -23.18 -1.91 -35.92
N GLY A 429 -22.64 -3.04 -35.39
CA GLY A 429 -23.38 -4.05 -34.63
C GLY A 429 -22.49 -4.84 -33.68
N PRO A 430 -22.96 -6.01 -33.21
CA PRO A 430 -22.14 -6.91 -32.39
C PRO A 430 -20.93 -7.40 -33.16
N LEU A 431 -19.85 -7.72 -32.43
CA LEU A 431 -18.61 -8.23 -33.01
C LEU A 431 -18.85 -9.62 -33.65
N GLU A 432 -18.97 -9.70 -34.97
CA GLU A 432 -19.17 -10.96 -35.68
C GLU A 432 -17.82 -11.55 -36.10
N ARG A 433 -16.94 -10.73 -36.70
CA ARG A 433 -15.63 -11.16 -37.19
C ARG A 433 -14.62 -10.03 -37.25
N VAL A 434 -13.36 -10.36 -37.08
CA VAL A 434 -12.22 -9.46 -37.33
C VAL A 434 -11.37 -10.06 -38.45
N THR A 435 -11.23 -9.35 -39.54
CA THR A 435 -10.50 -9.84 -40.74
C THR A 435 -9.06 -9.32 -40.76
N GLY A 436 -8.20 -9.94 -41.61
CA GLY A 436 -6.84 -9.44 -41.83
C GLY A 436 -6.81 -7.98 -42.33
N ALA A 437 -7.84 -7.52 -43.05
CA ALA A 437 -7.95 -6.12 -43.49
C ALA A 437 -8.12 -5.16 -42.29
N HIS A 438 -8.89 -5.55 -41.26
CA HIS A 438 -9.01 -4.77 -40.03
C HIS A 438 -7.67 -4.69 -39.28
N VAL A 439 -6.95 -5.80 -39.20
CA VAL A 439 -5.62 -5.86 -38.58
C VAL A 439 -4.62 -5.00 -39.36
N SER A 440 -4.63 -5.04 -40.69
CA SER A 440 -3.73 -4.23 -41.52
C SER A 440 -3.99 -2.73 -41.36
N ARG A 441 -5.27 -2.29 -41.38
CA ARG A 441 -5.63 -0.87 -41.14
C ARG A 441 -5.20 -0.40 -39.75
N ALA A 442 -5.46 -1.21 -38.72
CA ALA A 442 -5.04 -0.91 -37.35
C ALA A 442 -3.50 -0.83 -37.22
N LEU A 443 -2.78 -1.68 -37.93
CA LEU A 443 -1.32 -1.66 -37.97
C LEU A 443 -0.79 -0.43 -38.68
N ASP A 444 -1.38 -0.05 -39.83
CA ASP A 444 -1.03 1.16 -40.57
C ASP A 444 -1.21 2.41 -39.71
N ASP A 445 -2.35 2.50 -38.99
CA ASP A 445 -2.63 3.60 -38.04
C ASP A 445 -1.61 3.67 -36.88
N LEU A 446 -1.25 2.53 -36.28
CA LEU A 446 -0.26 2.48 -35.20
C LEU A 446 1.16 2.81 -35.65
N LEU A 447 1.51 2.47 -36.93
CA LEU A 447 2.82 2.73 -37.50
C LEU A 447 2.94 4.11 -38.14
N ASP A 448 1.84 4.84 -38.32
CA ASP A 448 1.86 6.18 -38.93
C ASP A 448 2.80 7.10 -38.14
N SER A 449 3.67 7.78 -38.89
CA SER A 449 4.63 8.74 -38.33
C SER A 449 3.98 9.93 -37.63
N ALA A 450 2.74 10.27 -37.95
CA ALA A 450 1.96 11.31 -37.29
C ALA A 450 1.64 10.99 -35.82
N GLN A 451 1.69 9.72 -35.44
CA GLN A 451 1.45 9.24 -34.05
C GLN A 451 2.74 9.01 -33.25
N SER A 452 3.75 9.84 -33.44
CA SER A 452 5.07 9.68 -32.82
C SER A 452 5.03 9.49 -31.29
N VAL A 453 4.14 10.19 -30.59
CA VAL A 453 3.98 10.06 -29.13
C VAL A 453 3.38 8.70 -28.76
N THR A 454 2.34 8.25 -29.48
CA THR A 454 1.71 6.94 -29.26
C THR A 454 2.71 5.82 -29.55
N ARG A 455 3.51 5.94 -30.59
CA ARG A 455 4.58 4.96 -30.95
C ARG A 455 5.63 4.88 -29.86
N ALA A 456 6.10 6.01 -29.35
CA ALA A 456 7.07 6.06 -28.25
C ALA A 456 6.53 5.40 -26.97
N LEU A 457 5.26 5.64 -26.63
CA LEU A 457 4.60 5.02 -25.47
C LEU A 457 4.41 3.50 -25.63
N LEU A 458 4.25 3.03 -26.86
CA LEU A 458 4.10 1.60 -27.17
C LEU A 458 5.44 0.90 -27.48
N GLY A 459 6.57 1.62 -27.31
CA GLY A 459 7.91 1.07 -27.48
C GLY A 459 8.30 0.78 -28.94
N VAL A 460 7.73 1.49 -29.89
CA VAL A 460 8.17 1.43 -31.30
C VAL A 460 9.46 2.25 -31.43
N PRO A 461 10.57 1.68 -31.99
CA PRO A 461 11.81 2.43 -32.19
C PRO A 461 11.58 3.66 -33.07
N ALA A 462 12.22 4.77 -32.74
CA ALA A 462 12.27 5.91 -33.65
C ALA A 462 13.02 5.50 -34.92
N ASP A 463 12.38 5.69 -36.07
CA ASP A 463 13.00 5.40 -37.35
C ASP A 463 14.27 6.27 -37.51
N GLN A 464 15.42 5.66 -37.78
CA GLN A 464 16.70 6.37 -37.95
C GLN A 464 16.79 7.13 -39.28
N SER A 465 15.73 7.19 -40.06
CA SER A 465 15.64 7.83 -41.38
C SER A 465 14.72 9.06 -41.37
N GLY A 466 15.23 10.19 -40.88
CA GLY A 466 14.59 11.49 -41.11
C GLY A 466 15.12 12.60 -40.22
N PRO A 467 15.71 13.65 -40.74
CA PRO A 467 16.25 14.73 -39.95
C PRO A 467 15.14 15.76 -39.61
N VAL A 468 14.65 15.78 -38.40
CA VAL A 468 14.17 17.03 -37.82
C VAL A 468 15.05 17.37 -36.63
N ALA A 469 16.22 17.85 -36.95
CA ALA A 469 17.02 18.63 -36.03
C ALA A 469 16.20 19.87 -35.66
N LEU A 470 15.59 19.90 -34.47
CA LEU A 470 15.29 21.16 -33.80
C LEU A 470 16.64 21.80 -33.52
N GLN A 471 17.06 22.70 -34.40
CA GLN A 471 18.23 23.52 -34.16
C GLN A 471 17.99 24.32 -32.87
N PRO A 472 18.92 24.26 -31.92
CA PRO A 472 18.88 25.21 -30.82
C PRO A 472 19.08 26.60 -31.44
N VAL A 473 18.15 27.51 -31.12
CA VAL A 473 18.24 28.92 -31.48
C VAL A 473 19.63 29.41 -31.02
N GLY A 474 20.44 29.78 -32.00
CA GLY A 474 21.83 30.15 -31.82
C GLY A 474 21.94 31.31 -30.82
N ARG A 475 22.78 31.15 -29.83
CA ARG A 475 23.36 32.25 -29.06
C ARG A 475 24.26 33.01 -30.02
N ALA A 476 23.85 34.20 -30.38
CA ALA A 476 24.72 35.17 -31.02
C ALA A 476 25.85 35.53 -30.04
N SER A 477 27.08 35.23 -30.44
CA SER A 477 28.28 35.73 -29.83
C SER A 477 28.49 37.18 -30.24
N GLY A 478 28.53 38.07 -29.27
CA GLY A 478 28.87 39.48 -29.52
C GLY A 478 29.29 40.15 -28.21
N GLY A 479 30.54 40.49 -28.16
CA GLY A 479 31.38 40.88 -27.08
C GLY A 479 31.09 42.15 -26.30
N HIS A 480 31.81 42.23 -25.22
CA HIS A 480 32.38 43.35 -24.45
C HIS A 480 31.48 44.50 -23.98
N GLY A 481 31.54 44.74 -22.69
CA GLY A 481 31.34 46.04 -22.09
C GLY A 481 30.61 45.99 -20.75
N GLY A 482 31.38 46.14 -19.66
CA GLY A 482 30.85 46.25 -18.32
C GLY A 482 30.08 47.51 -18.09
N PHE A 483 29.27 47.55 -17.06
CA PHE A 483 29.24 48.63 -16.05
C PHE A 483 28.23 48.26 -14.95
N PHE A 484 28.63 48.52 -13.74
CA PHE A 484 27.85 48.47 -12.49
C PHE A 484 26.67 49.42 -12.50
N SER A 485 25.56 49.03 -11.90
CA SER A 485 24.72 49.95 -11.13
C SER A 485 23.79 49.22 -10.15
N THR A 486 23.84 49.70 -8.94
CA THR A 486 23.14 49.35 -7.70
C THR A 486 21.70 49.84 -7.66
N GLY A 487 20.80 49.08 -7.02
CA GLY A 487 19.67 49.38 -6.15
C GLY A 487 18.33 49.79 -6.78
N PRO A 488 17.25 49.93 -6.02
CA PRO A 488 16.86 49.17 -4.81
C PRO A 488 15.45 48.51 -4.89
N ALA A 489 15.08 47.83 -3.82
CA ALA A 489 13.79 47.22 -3.52
C ALA A 489 12.59 48.16 -3.56
N MET A 490 11.45 47.70 -4.02
CA MET A 490 10.14 48.21 -3.62
C MET A 490 9.10 47.08 -3.49
N SER A 491 8.55 47.00 -2.30
CA SER A 491 7.33 46.32 -1.91
C SER A 491 6.11 46.95 -2.56
N SER A 492 5.11 46.15 -2.92
CA SER A 492 3.71 46.64 -2.93
C SER A 492 2.77 45.47 -2.68
N GLU A 493 2.17 45.51 -1.51
CA GLU A 493 0.88 44.91 -1.18
C GLU A 493 -0.19 45.40 -2.17
N LEU A 494 -1.11 44.53 -2.52
CA LEU A 494 -2.43 44.94 -3.00
C LEU A 494 -3.49 43.96 -2.48
N TYR A 495 -4.24 44.46 -1.51
CA TYR A 495 -5.60 44.04 -1.15
C TYR A 495 -6.52 44.11 -2.36
N LEU A 496 -7.41 43.17 -2.49
CA LEU A 496 -8.71 43.40 -3.10
C LEU A 496 -9.79 42.54 -2.46
N ASP A 497 -10.85 43.28 -2.17
CA ASP A 497 -12.05 42.97 -1.43
C ASP A 497 -12.95 41.88 -2.03
N LEU A 498 -13.77 41.35 -1.14
CA LEU A 498 -15.02 40.60 -1.32
C LEU A 498 -16.09 41.47 -1.97
N ASP A 499 -16.93 40.88 -2.77
CA ASP A 499 -18.40 40.86 -2.80
C ASP A 499 -18.92 40.45 -4.18
N GLU A 500 -19.48 39.26 -4.29
CA GLU A 500 -20.86 38.88 -4.65
C GLU A 500 -21.04 37.37 -4.60
#